data_7f1eff7f4ee50df76761cbe1d4f649da
#
_entry.id   7f1eff7f4ee50df76761cbe1d4f649da
#
_cell.length_a   1.000
_cell.length_b   1.000
_cell.length_c   1.000
_cell.angle_alpha   90.00
_cell.angle_beta   90.00
_cell.angle_gamma   90.00
#
_symmetry.space_group_name_H-M   'P 1'
#
loop_
_entity.id
_entity.type
_entity.pdbx_description
1 polymer ?
#
loop_
_entity_poly.entity_id
_entity_poly.type
_entity_poly.pdbx_seq_one_letter_code
_entity_poly.pdbx_strand_id
1 'polypeptide(L)'
;MVLTHTTNHTYAHPLPTVTLAYFLRYCSPQLNPFAQHVLSTDTIASHVDSETGRLYTTRIHLKKSRLPKAVLKLLPISITGGMVDKASYILETSVVDIRQGWMSTESRNLNFTGVLSVVEKQLYTVMPLEQSLTASFTTTSTETLSATSTTGVETTVIFRSRLGERIRERIEQGHQRCQQQIQGFKQQRQQNEPDSGTAGWFGTTWIGGLGAKGIQRSIEAIASTKTQDQLGKSREGMSIILERLRQTGIIGVLELRRRAMEGKLEAL
;
A
#
# COMPACT_ATOMS: atom_id res chain seq x y z
N MET A 1 -11.90 -3.39 -12.09
CA MET A 1 -12.26 -2.05 -11.62
C MET A 1 -11.05 -1.31 -11.12
N VAL A 2 -10.99 0.02 -11.29
CA VAL A 2 -9.88 0.88 -10.87
C VAL A 2 -10.45 1.96 -9.94
N LEU A 3 -9.87 2.11 -8.75
CA LEU A 3 -10.16 3.20 -7.83
C LEU A 3 -8.89 4.03 -7.67
N THR A 4 -8.98 5.34 -7.84
CA THR A 4 -7.86 6.26 -7.67
C THR A 4 -8.17 7.25 -6.54
N HIS A 5 -7.20 7.48 -5.68
CA HIS A 5 -7.29 8.42 -4.58
C HIS A 5 -6.06 9.33 -4.58
N THR A 6 -6.27 10.65 -4.69
CA THR A 6 -5.18 11.64 -4.69
C THR A 6 -5.31 12.55 -3.46
N THR A 7 -4.20 12.80 -2.79
CA THR A 7 -4.12 13.71 -1.64
C THR A 7 -2.86 14.55 -1.71
N ASN A 8 -2.96 15.79 -1.23
CA ASN A 8 -1.85 16.73 -1.12
C ASN A 8 -1.56 17.05 0.35
N HIS A 9 -0.29 17.26 0.67
CA HIS A 9 0.14 17.75 1.97
C HIS A 9 1.49 18.45 1.84
N THR A 10 1.93 19.13 2.90
CA THR A 10 3.21 19.85 2.94
C THR A 10 4.01 19.46 4.17
N TYR A 11 5.34 19.44 4.04
CA TYR A 11 6.29 19.38 5.13
C TYR A 11 6.99 20.71 5.26
N ALA A 12 7.05 21.29 6.48
CA ALA A 12 7.79 22.52 6.80
C ALA A 12 9.31 22.26 6.88
N HIS A 13 9.84 21.55 5.87
CA HIS A 13 11.25 21.16 5.79
C HIS A 13 11.71 21.23 4.32
N PRO A 14 13.00 21.53 4.07
CA PRO A 14 13.55 21.55 2.73
C PRO A 14 13.57 20.15 2.09
N LEU A 15 13.42 20.09 0.77
CA LEU A 15 13.35 18.85 0.01
C LEU A 15 14.51 17.88 0.30
N PRO A 16 15.77 18.28 0.43
CA PRO A 16 16.85 17.35 0.78
C PRO A 16 16.64 16.64 2.12
N THR A 17 16.11 17.36 3.13
CA THR A 17 15.79 16.79 4.45
C THR A 17 14.62 15.82 4.36
N VAL A 18 13.58 16.17 3.60
CA VAL A 18 12.42 15.30 3.37
C VAL A 18 12.82 14.04 2.59
N THR A 19 13.67 14.19 1.57
CA THR A 19 14.25 13.07 0.81
C THR A 19 15.03 12.12 1.71
N LEU A 20 15.89 12.66 2.59
CA LEU A 20 16.63 11.85 3.55
C LEU A 20 15.70 11.12 4.53
N ALA A 21 14.71 11.81 5.09
CA ALA A 21 13.70 11.20 5.95
C ALA A 21 12.94 10.06 5.23
N TYR A 22 12.61 10.25 3.96
CA TYR A 22 11.99 9.23 3.12
C TYR A 22 12.83 7.95 3.03
N PHE A 23 14.14 8.07 2.81
CA PHE A 23 15.03 6.91 2.74
C PHE A 23 15.22 6.24 4.10
N LEU A 24 15.13 6.99 5.20
CA LEU A 24 15.29 6.49 6.56
C LEU A 24 14.02 5.88 7.16
N ARG A 25 12.83 6.12 6.58
CA ARG A 25 11.52 5.80 7.18
C ARG A 25 11.30 4.33 7.57
N TYR A 26 12.04 3.41 6.95
CA TYR A 26 11.95 1.98 7.22
C TYR A 26 13.24 1.38 7.80
N CYS A 27 14.20 2.21 8.19
CA CYS A 27 15.49 1.74 8.70
C CYS A 27 15.39 1.11 10.09
N SER A 28 14.46 1.58 10.94
CA SER A 28 14.27 1.05 12.29
C SER A 28 12.86 1.35 12.82
N PRO A 29 12.21 0.40 13.53
CA PRO A 29 10.97 0.67 14.26
C PRO A 29 11.12 1.70 15.39
N GLN A 30 12.33 1.86 15.94
CA GLN A 30 12.62 2.89 16.95
C GLN A 30 12.63 4.28 16.32
N LEU A 31 13.07 4.38 15.06
CA LEU A 31 13.06 5.62 14.32
C LEU A 31 11.64 5.98 13.86
N ASN A 32 10.89 5.00 13.39
CA ASN A 32 9.51 5.16 12.93
C ASN A 32 8.60 4.10 13.56
N PRO A 33 7.87 4.43 14.64
CA PRO A 33 6.99 3.47 15.33
C PRO A 33 5.83 2.98 14.46
N PHE A 34 5.46 3.71 13.40
CA PHE A 34 4.43 3.29 12.45
C PHE A 34 4.92 2.28 11.41
N ALA A 35 6.23 2.04 11.33
CA ALA A 35 6.84 1.10 10.39
C ALA A 35 7.01 -0.33 10.93
N GLN A 36 6.45 -0.68 12.09
CA GLN A 36 6.55 -2.02 12.70
C GLN A 36 6.07 -3.16 11.81
N HIS A 37 5.24 -2.85 10.82
CA HIS A 37 4.77 -3.84 9.83
C HIS A 37 5.79 -4.11 8.73
N VAL A 38 6.86 -3.33 8.60
CA VAL A 38 7.97 -3.54 7.67
C VAL A 38 8.97 -4.47 8.33
N LEU A 39 9.17 -5.64 7.74
CA LEU A 39 10.06 -6.68 8.27
C LEU A 39 11.50 -6.50 7.78
N SER A 40 11.66 -6.20 6.49
CA SER A 40 12.95 -5.85 5.90
C SER A 40 12.80 -4.83 4.78
N THR A 41 13.90 -4.17 4.46
CA THR A 41 14.05 -3.26 3.33
C THR A 41 15.42 -3.48 2.74
N ASP A 42 15.45 -3.89 1.46
CA ASP A 42 16.68 -4.16 0.74
C ASP A 42 16.77 -3.26 -0.49
N THR A 43 17.96 -2.69 -0.74
CA THR A 43 18.24 -1.90 -1.92
C THR A 43 18.78 -2.81 -3.02
N ILE A 44 18.01 -2.95 -4.11
CA ILE A 44 18.38 -3.80 -5.25
C ILE A 44 19.36 -3.07 -6.17
N ALA A 45 19.08 -1.79 -6.43
CA ALA A 45 19.91 -0.95 -7.29
C ALA A 45 19.89 0.50 -6.78
N SER A 46 21.04 1.16 -6.89
CA SER A 46 21.18 2.60 -6.64
C SER A 46 22.30 3.14 -7.50
N HIS A 47 22.03 4.17 -8.31
CA HIS A 47 23.04 4.81 -9.13
C HIS A 47 22.68 6.29 -9.36
N VAL A 48 23.72 7.07 -9.58
CA VAL A 48 23.59 8.46 -10.00
C VAL A 48 23.87 8.52 -11.50
N ASP A 49 22.96 9.09 -12.25
CA ASP A 49 23.16 9.39 -13.65
C ASP A 49 24.17 10.56 -13.77
N SER A 50 25.28 10.32 -14.45
CA SER A 50 26.36 11.28 -14.59
C SER A 50 26.01 12.54 -15.39
N GLU A 51 25.04 12.42 -16.32
CA GLU A 51 24.64 13.53 -17.18
C GLU A 51 23.66 14.46 -16.45
N THR A 52 22.64 13.89 -15.83
CA THR A 52 21.56 14.67 -15.19
C THR A 52 21.83 14.91 -13.70
N GLY A 53 22.69 14.12 -13.06
CA GLY A 53 22.93 14.13 -11.61
C GLY A 53 21.74 13.56 -10.80
N ARG A 54 20.80 12.88 -11.44
CA ARG A 54 19.66 12.25 -10.79
C ARG A 54 20.05 10.96 -10.09
N LEU A 55 19.56 10.78 -8.87
CA LEU A 55 19.70 9.53 -8.14
C LEU A 55 18.51 8.63 -8.43
N TYR A 56 18.77 7.46 -9.01
CA TYR A 56 17.80 6.39 -9.22
C TYR A 56 18.00 5.32 -8.16
N THR A 57 16.91 4.91 -7.50
CA THR A 57 16.99 3.86 -6.48
C THR A 57 15.82 2.89 -6.64
N THR A 58 16.12 1.59 -6.56
CA THR A 58 15.13 0.50 -6.52
C THR A 58 15.29 -0.26 -5.23
N ARG A 59 14.21 -0.36 -4.46
CA ARG A 59 14.17 -1.07 -3.18
C ARG A 59 13.03 -2.10 -3.16
N ILE A 60 13.22 -3.14 -2.39
CA ILE A 60 12.17 -4.10 -2.07
C ILE A 60 11.90 -4.07 -0.56
N HIS A 61 10.62 -4.05 -0.21
CA HIS A 61 10.18 -4.09 1.18
C HIS A 61 9.39 -5.36 1.42
N LEU A 62 9.76 -6.09 2.46
CA LEU A 62 8.97 -7.17 3.00
C LEU A 62 8.08 -6.61 4.11
N LYS A 63 6.77 -6.67 3.95
CA LYS A 63 5.79 -6.15 4.91
C LYS A 63 4.86 -7.25 5.39
N LYS A 64 4.45 -7.20 6.65
CA LYS A 64 3.35 -8.06 7.14
C LYS A 64 2.08 -7.74 6.36
N SER A 65 1.49 -8.74 5.72
CA SER A 65 0.22 -8.57 5.00
C SER A 65 -0.90 -8.31 6.01
N ARG A 66 -1.73 -7.32 5.75
CA ARG A 66 -2.91 -6.95 6.55
C ARG A 66 -4.21 -7.27 5.82
N LEU A 67 -4.20 -8.27 4.95
CA LEU A 67 -5.43 -8.69 4.29
C LEU A 67 -6.45 -9.16 5.34
N PRO A 68 -7.71 -8.69 5.29
CA PRO A 68 -8.76 -9.16 6.19
C PRO A 68 -8.93 -10.67 6.08
N LYS A 69 -9.18 -11.35 7.21
CA LYS A 69 -9.40 -12.81 7.23
C LYS A 69 -10.52 -13.25 6.28
N ALA A 70 -11.53 -12.39 6.09
CA ALA A 70 -12.61 -12.63 5.14
C ALA A 70 -12.11 -12.71 3.68
N VAL A 71 -11.18 -11.84 3.28
CA VAL A 71 -10.56 -11.85 1.95
C VAL A 71 -9.66 -13.08 1.77
N LEU A 72 -8.91 -13.46 2.81
CA LEU A 72 -8.08 -14.66 2.80
C LEU A 72 -8.90 -15.95 2.61
N LYS A 73 -10.11 -16.03 3.19
CA LYS A 73 -11.02 -17.17 3.01
C LYS A 73 -11.62 -17.27 1.60
N LEU A 74 -11.70 -16.15 0.89
CA LEU A 74 -12.19 -16.11 -0.50
C LEU A 74 -11.09 -16.43 -1.52
N LEU A 75 -9.82 -16.47 -1.09
CA LEU A 75 -8.70 -16.78 -1.97
C LEU A 75 -8.59 -18.29 -2.17
N PRO A 76 -8.45 -18.76 -3.42
CA PRO A 76 -8.14 -20.15 -3.70
C PRO A 76 -6.79 -20.53 -3.06
N ILE A 77 -6.70 -21.75 -2.56
CA ILE A 77 -5.47 -22.35 -2.01
C ILE A 77 -4.33 -22.27 -3.03
N SER A 78 -4.63 -22.36 -4.33
CA SER A 78 -3.67 -22.21 -5.42
C SER A 78 -3.02 -20.83 -5.52
N ILE A 79 -3.63 -19.78 -4.95
CA ILE A 79 -3.06 -18.43 -4.91
C ILE A 79 -2.33 -18.18 -3.59
N THR A 80 -2.78 -18.83 -2.51
CA THR A 80 -2.16 -18.73 -1.20
C THR A 80 -1.00 -19.70 -1.02
N GLY A 81 -0.82 -20.67 -1.94
CA GLY A 81 0.26 -21.68 -1.89
C GLY A 81 0.21 -22.59 -0.66
N GLY A 82 -0.92 -22.63 0.05
CA GLY A 82 -1.01 -23.32 1.35
C GLY A 82 -0.17 -22.67 2.46
N MET A 83 0.67 -21.71 2.14
CA MET A 83 1.47 -20.95 3.10
C MET A 83 0.63 -19.78 3.62
N VAL A 84 0.36 -19.81 4.89
CA VAL A 84 -0.25 -18.72 5.68
C VAL A 84 0.75 -17.59 5.88
N ASP A 85 1.75 -17.46 5.02
CA ASP A 85 2.73 -16.39 5.11
C ASP A 85 2.08 -15.07 4.73
N LYS A 86 1.76 -14.35 5.78
CA LYS A 86 1.11 -13.04 5.79
C LYS A 86 2.07 -11.92 5.35
N ALA A 87 3.02 -12.23 4.47
CA ALA A 87 4.01 -11.27 4.00
C ALA A 87 3.65 -10.74 2.61
N SER A 88 3.86 -9.46 2.40
CA SER A 88 3.68 -8.76 1.12
C SER A 88 5.01 -8.17 0.67
N TYR A 89 5.38 -8.43 -0.59
CA TYR A 89 6.54 -7.83 -1.22
C TYR A 89 6.11 -6.56 -1.96
N ILE A 90 6.77 -5.46 -1.64
CA ILE A 90 6.52 -4.15 -2.27
C ILE A 90 7.79 -3.72 -2.98
N LEU A 91 7.70 -3.52 -4.29
CA LEU A 91 8.76 -2.90 -5.07
C LEU A 91 8.57 -1.38 -5.02
N GLU A 92 9.63 -0.68 -4.71
CA GLU A 92 9.67 0.78 -4.68
C GLU A 92 10.78 1.26 -5.61
N THR A 93 10.44 2.18 -6.49
CA THR A 93 11.40 2.92 -7.34
C THR A 93 11.32 4.40 -6.99
N SER A 94 12.46 5.06 -6.97
CA SER A 94 12.53 6.50 -6.73
C SER A 94 13.55 7.18 -7.65
N VAL A 95 13.23 8.40 -8.02
CA VAL A 95 14.11 9.31 -8.76
C VAL A 95 14.18 10.61 -7.99
N VAL A 96 15.39 11.06 -7.67
CA VAL A 96 15.64 12.30 -6.95
C VAL A 96 16.44 13.24 -7.83
N ASP A 97 15.91 14.43 -8.05
CA ASP A 97 16.60 15.54 -8.72
C ASP A 97 16.70 16.72 -7.76
N ILE A 98 17.82 16.81 -7.07
CA ILE A 98 18.05 17.91 -6.11
C ILE A 98 18.26 19.24 -6.83
N ARG A 99 18.79 19.24 -8.06
CA ARG A 99 19.06 20.45 -8.83
C ARG A 99 17.75 21.11 -9.29
N GLN A 100 16.80 20.31 -9.75
CA GLN A 100 15.48 20.76 -10.18
C GLN A 100 14.48 20.83 -9.02
N GLY A 101 14.84 20.35 -7.83
CA GLY A 101 14.00 20.47 -6.63
C GLY A 101 12.79 19.55 -6.61
N TRP A 102 12.93 18.29 -7.06
CA TRP A 102 11.85 17.31 -7.00
C TRP A 102 12.34 15.89 -6.69
N MET A 103 11.45 15.07 -6.18
CA MET A 103 11.62 13.62 -6.05
C MET A 103 10.31 12.93 -6.44
N SER A 104 10.40 11.93 -7.29
CA SER A 104 9.28 11.06 -7.66
C SER A 104 9.50 9.67 -7.12
N THR A 105 8.43 9.04 -6.61
CA THR A 105 8.48 7.67 -6.12
C THR A 105 7.27 6.89 -6.62
N GLU A 106 7.47 5.61 -6.91
CA GLU A 106 6.40 4.66 -7.20
C GLU A 106 6.61 3.41 -6.38
N SER A 107 5.58 2.96 -5.67
CA SER A 107 5.58 1.68 -5.00
C SER A 107 4.43 0.81 -5.46
N ARG A 108 4.67 -0.51 -5.60
CA ARG A 108 3.66 -1.47 -6.03
C ARG A 108 3.85 -2.82 -5.34
N ASN A 109 2.75 -3.50 -5.05
CA ASN A 109 2.84 -4.88 -4.57
C ASN A 109 3.23 -5.84 -5.69
N LEU A 110 4.09 -6.82 -5.37
CA LEU A 110 4.53 -7.85 -6.31
C LEU A 110 3.70 -9.14 -6.20
N ASN A 111 3.21 -9.44 -5.00
CA ASN A 111 2.36 -10.60 -4.75
C ASN A 111 0.90 -10.17 -4.56
N PHE A 112 -0.02 -11.13 -4.65
CA PHE A 112 -1.48 -10.93 -4.57
C PHE A 112 -2.09 -10.00 -5.63
N THR A 113 -1.34 -9.67 -6.70
CA THR A 113 -1.78 -8.76 -7.76
C THR A 113 -3.01 -9.26 -8.50
N GLY A 114 -3.24 -10.58 -8.53
CA GLY A 114 -4.45 -11.18 -9.09
C GLY A 114 -5.71 -10.94 -8.26
N VAL A 115 -5.58 -10.48 -7.01
CA VAL A 115 -6.68 -10.12 -6.11
C VAL A 115 -6.81 -8.63 -6.00
N LEU A 116 -5.71 -7.98 -5.62
CA LEU A 116 -5.62 -6.55 -5.44
C LEU A 116 -4.22 -6.07 -5.86
N SER A 117 -4.16 -5.26 -6.90
CA SER A 117 -2.97 -4.50 -7.27
C SER A 117 -3.10 -3.10 -6.71
N VAL A 118 -2.08 -2.68 -5.98
CA VAL A 118 -1.98 -1.33 -5.39
C VAL A 118 -0.73 -0.68 -5.94
N VAL A 119 -0.88 0.51 -6.53
CA VAL A 119 0.24 1.36 -6.97
C VAL A 119 0.10 2.70 -6.26
N GLU A 120 1.14 3.08 -5.53
CA GLU A 120 1.24 4.38 -4.87
C GLU A 120 2.32 5.19 -5.56
N LYS A 121 1.97 6.39 -6.02
CA LYS A 121 2.87 7.37 -6.63
C LYS A 121 2.93 8.59 -5.75
N GLN A 122 4.13 9.11 -5.52
CA GLN A 122 4.32 10.33 -4.77
C GLN A 122 5.25 11.26 -5.55
N LEU A 123 4.86 12.52 -5.63
CA LEU A 123 5.67 13.60 -6.19
C LEU A 123 5.95 14.62 -5.08
N TYR A 124 7.21 14.82 -4.78
CA TYR A 124 7.73 15.79 -3.83
C TYR A 124 8.33 16.96 -4.61
N THR A 125 7.93 18.18 -4.29
CA THR A 125 8.41 19.40 -4.96
C THR A 125 8.73 20.49 -3.96
N VAL A 126 9.74 21.30 -4.25
CA VAL A 126 10.00 22.50 -3.48
C VAL A 126 8.87 23.50 -3.72
N MET A 127 8.26 23.98 -2.65
CA MET A 127 7.23 24.99 -2.72
C MET A 127 7.86 26.40 -2.71
N PRO A 128 7.48 27.30 -3.61
CA PRO A 128 7.89 28.69 -3.54
C PRO A 128 7.41 29.35 -2.24
N LEU A 129 8.24 30.24 -1.69
CA LEU A 129 7.97 30.91 -0.41
C LEU A 129 6.66 31.73 -0.41
N GLU A 130 6.25 32.24 -1.56
CA GLU A 130 5.05 33.11 -1.71
C GLU A 130 3.74 32.35 -1.40
N GLN A 131 3.68 31.04 -1.61
CA GLN A 131 2.47 30.24 -1.29
C GLN A 131 2.35 29.88 0.19
N SER A 132 3.40 30.04 0.97
CA SER A 132 3.38 29.82 2.42
C SER A 132 2.83 31.03 3.21
N LEU A 133 2.80 32.22 2.63
CA LEU A 133 2.41 33.45 3.31
C LEU A 133 0.89 33.69 3.38
N THR A 134 0.09 32.96 2.61
CA THR A 134 -1.38 33.14 2.62
C THR A 134 -2.08 32.50 3.82
N ALA A 135 -1.38 31.77 4.67
CA ALA A 135 -1.97 31.06 5.83
C ALA A 135 -1.76 31.74 7.20
N SER A 136 -0.99 32.83 7.32
CA SER A 136 -0.72 33.43 8.64
C SER A 136 -0.41 34.91 8.54
N PHE A 137 -1.44 35.75 8.40
CA PHE A 137 -1.33 37.17 8.78
C PHE A 137 -1.80 37.31 10.23
N THR A 138 -0.86 37.29 11.16
CA THR A 138 -0.93 38.11 12.40
C THR A 138 0.43 38.05 13.11
N THR A 139 0.88 39.24 13.43
CA THR A 139 1.88 39.66 14.42
C THR A 139 3.32 39.91 13.96
N THR A 140 3.59 41.20 14.06
CA THR A 140 4.85 41.93 14.14
C THR A 140 5.89 41.29 15.06
N SER A 141 7.02 40.86 14.51
CA SER A 141 8.32 40.92 15.17
C SER A 141 9.44 40.65 14.17
N THR A 142 10.38 41.56 14.12
CA THR A 142 11.62 41.59 13.36
C THR A 142 12.56 40.49 13.85
N GLU A 143 12.38 39.27 13.41
CA GLU A 143 13.41 38.22 13.49
C GLU A 143 13.79 37.82 12.08
N THR A 144 15.10 37.77 11.80
CA THR A 144 15.69 37.26 10.58
C THR A 144 15.16 35.88 10.27
N LEU A 145 14.06 35.82 9.51
CA LEU A 145 13.49 34.59 8.97
C LEU A 145 14.52 33.97 8.02
N SER A 146 15.28 33.00 8.52
CA SER A 146 15.89 32.01 7.65
C SER A 146 14.74 31.34 6.88
N ALA A 147 14.63 31.68 5.59
CA ALA A 147 13.58 31.22 4.71
C ALA A 147 13.57 29.66 4.69
N THR A 148 12.75 29.06 5.54
CA THR A 148 12.59 27.61 5.58
C THR A 148 11.80 27.19 4.36
N SER A 149 12.50 26.66 3.34
CA SER A 149 11.84 26.10 2.17
C SER A 149 10.93 24.95 2.61
N THR A 150 9.71 24.91 2.10
CA THR A 150 8.72 23.88 2.37
C THR A 150 8.69 22.88 1.21
N THR A 151 8.30 21.64 1.50
CA THR A 151 8.16 20.59 0.49
C THR A 151 6.70 20.20 0.34
N GLY A 152 6.14 20.42 -0.84
CA GLY A 152 4.83 19.91 -1.23
C GLY A 152 4.91 18.45 -1.64
N VAL A 153 3.87 17.66 -1.30
CA VAL A 153 3.77 16.25 -1.66
C VAL A 153 2.38 15.96 -2.22
N GLU A 154 2.35 15.48 -3.45
CA GLU A 154 1.16 14.90 -4.05
C GLU A 154 1.27 13.38 -3.99
N THR A 155 0.27 12.72 -3.42
CA THR A 155 0.20 11.26 -3.33
C THR A 155 -1.01 10.74 -4.08
N THR A 156 -0.79 9.87 -5.05
CA THR A 156 -1.85 9.18 -5.80
C THR A 156 -1.76 7.68 -5.56
N VAL A 157 -2.85 7.08 -5.06
CA VAL A 157 -2.96 5.63 -4.87
C VAL A 157 -3.98 5.07 -5.83
N ILE A 158 -3.57 4.05 -6.58
CA ILE A 158 -4.38 3.38 -7.60
C ILE A 158 -4.61 1.93 -7.16
N PHE A 159 -5.87 1.57 -6.98
CA PHE A 159 -6.31 0.21 -6.66
C PHE A 159 -6.91 -0.44 -7.89
N ARG A 160 -6.48 -1.66 -8.21
CA ARG A 160 -7.08 -2.51 -9.25
C ARG A 160 -7.43 -3.86 -8.63
N SER A 161 -8.73 -4.18 -8.56
CA SER A 161 -9.19 -5.49 -8.11
C SER A 161 -9.77 -6.28 -9.26
N ARG A 162 -9.33 -7.54 -9.40
CA ARG A 162 -9.89 -8.53 -10.35
C ARG A 162 -10.74 -9.58 -9.63
N LEU A 163 -10.95 -9.43 -8.34
CA LEU A 163 -11.67 -10.43 -7.55
C LEU A 163 -13.12 -10.61 -8.03
N GLY A 164 -13.80 -9.52 -8.41
CA GLY A 164 -15.16 -9.57 -8.93
C GLY A 164 -15.29 -10.36 -10.23
N GLU A 165 -14.34 -10.23 -11.14
CA GLU A 165 -14.29 -10.96 -12.42
C GLU A 165 -14.10 -12.45 -12.16
N ARG A 166 -13.15 -12.83 -11.30
CA ARG A 166 -12.88 -14.24 -10.95
C ARG A 166 -14.03 -14.92 -10.20
N ILE A 167 -14.75 -14.19 -9.36
CA ILE A 167 -15.94 -14.71 -8.69
C ILE A 167 -17.04 -14.96 -9.72
N ARG A 168 -17.26 -14.04 -10.66
CA ARG A 168 -18.24 -14.20 -11.74
C ARG A 168 -17.91 -15.41 -12.60
N GLU A 169 -16.68 -15.55 -13.07
CA GLU A 169 -16.23 -16.70 -13.86
C GLU A 169 -16.48 -18.04 -13.14
N ARG A 170 -16.22 -18.10 -11.84
CA ARG A 170 -16.49 -19.32 -11.04
C ARG A 170 -17.98 -19.62 -10.85
N ILE A 171 -18.80 -18.59 -10.66
CA ILE A 171 -20.25 -18.76 -10.59
C ILE A 171 -20.77 -19.26 -11.95
N GLU A 172 -20.32 -18.70 -13.05
CA GLU A 172 -20.69 -19.13 -14.39
C GLU A 172 -20.25 -20.57 -14.67
N GLN A 173 -19.00 -20.93 -14.33
CA GLN A 173 -18.51 -22.32 -14.44
C GLN A 173 -19.27 -23.28 -13.53
N GLY A 174 -19.64 -22.87 -12.33
CA GLY A 174 -20.47 -23.65 -11.42
C GLY A 174 -21.87 -23.90 -11.98
N HIS A 175 -22.49 -22.88 -12.57
CA HIS A 175 -23.79 -23.01 -13.24
C HIS A 175 -23.74 -23.93 -14.46
N GLN A 176 -22.70 -23.80 -15.29
CA GLN A 176 -22.53 -24.69 -16.47
C GLN A 176 -22.34 -26.15 -16.05
N ARG A 177 -21.51 -26.43 -15.03
CA ARG A 177 -21.36 -27.80 -14.50
C ARG A 177 -22.65 -28.35 -13.91
N CYS A 178 -23.41 -27.55 -13.18
CA CYS A 178 -24.69 -27.94 -12.62
C CYS A 178 -25.73 -28.23 -13.72
N GLN A 179 -25.79 -27.42 -14.78
CA GLN A 179 -26.67 -27.66 -15.95
C GLN A 179 -26.26 -28.93 -16.71
N GLN A 180 -24.97 -29.19 -16.91
CA GLN A 180 -24.49 -30.43 -17.55
C GLN A 180 -24.86 -31.67 -16.71
N GLN A 181 -24.73 -31.61 -15.40
CA GLN A 181 -25.15 -32.71 -14.53
C GLN A 181 -26.64 -32.93 -14.57
N ILE A 182 -27.47 -31.88 -14.55
CA ILE A 182 -28.94 -31.99 -14.65
C ILE A 182 -29.35 -32.55 -16.00
N GLN A 183 -28.67 -32.19 -17.09
CA GLN A 183 -28.96 -32.75 -18.43
C GLN A 183 -28.56 -34.24 -18.50
N GLY A 184 -27.41 -34.62 -17.91
CA GLY A 184 -27.00 -36.02 -17.79
C GLY A 184 -27.99 -36.86 -16.96
N PHE A 185 -28.51 -36.32 -15.85
CA PHE A 185 -29.52 -36.98 -15.03
C PHE A 185 -30.87 -37.09 -15.74
N LYS A 186 -31.27 -36.12 -16.56
CA LYS A 186 -32.51 -36.19 -17.34
C LYS A 186 -32.47 -37.25 -18.42
N GLN A 187 -31.33 -37.52 -19.05
CA GLN A 187 -31.15 -38.60 -20.04
C GLN A 187 -31.17 -40.00 -19.37
N GLN A 188 -30.75 -40.13 -18.11
CA GLN A 188 -30.77 -41.39 -17.38
C GLN A 188 -32.13 -41.71 -16.73
N ARG A 189 -33.01 -40.68 -16.57
CA ARG A 189 -34.33 -40.83 -15.87
C ARG A 189 -35.49 -41.17 -16.82
N GLN A 190 -35.26 -41.45 -18.08
CA GLN A 190 -36.34 -41.94 -18.98
C GLN A 190 -36.67 -43.44 -18.79
N GLN A 191 -36.07 -44.12 -17.83
CA GLN A 191 -36.31 -45.57 -17.57
C GLN A 191 -36.79 -46.00 -16.20
N ASN A 192 -37.07 -45.12 -15.23
CA ASN A 192 -37.69 -45.58 -13.97
C ASN A 192 -38.46 -44.47 -13.27
N GLU A 193 -39.70 -44.75 -12.91
CA GLU A 193 -40.67 -43.94 -12.22
C GLU A 193 -40.39 -43.72 -10.71
N PRO A 194 -41.21 -42.96 -9.99
CA PRO A 194 -40.78 -41.95 -9.03
C PRO A 194 -40.92 -42.36 -7.58
N ASP A 195 -40.13 -41.84 -6.70
CA ASP A 195 -40.65 -41.49 -5.36
C ASP A 195 -39.86 -40.37 -4.68
N SER A 196 -40.62 -39.64 -3.95
CA SER A 196 -40.51 -38.52 -3.10
C SER A 196 -39.21 -38.35 -2.29
N GLY A 197 -38.79 -37.08 -2.14
CA GLY A 197 -38.25 -36.69 -0.86
C GLY A 197 -36.97 -35.87 -0.90
N THR A 198 -37.10 -34.63 -0.47
CA THR A 198 -36.06 -33.77 0.12
C THR A 198 -34.90 -33.32 -0.76
N ALA A 199 -35.17 -32.28 -1.53
CA ALA A 199 -34.13 -31.40 -2.03
C ALA A 199 -33.47 -30.67 -0.86
N GLY A 200 -32.21 -30.98 -0.60
CA GLY A 200 -31.40 -30.36 0.42
C GLY A 200 -31.24 -28.84 0.19
N TRP A 201 -31.85 -28.07 1.04
CA TRP A 201 -31.78 -26.63 1.12
C TRP A 201 -30.47 -26.19 1.80
N PHE A 202 -29.36 -26.57 1.28
CA PHE A 202 -28.09 -26.04 1.76
C PHE A 202 -27.21 -25.63 0.58
N GLY A 203 -27.07 -24.32 0.34
CA GLY A 203 -25.88 -23.80 -0.32
C GLY A 203 -25.99 -22.70 -1.34
N THR A 204 -27.16 -22.33 -1.87
CA THR A 204 -27.21 -21.35 -2.98
C THR A 204 -27.80 -19.98 -2.62
N THR A 205 -28.47 -19.85 -1.48
CA THR A 205 -29.22 -18.63 -1.16
C THR A 205 -28.35 -17.52 -0.52
N TRP A 206 -27.22 -17.85 0.06
CA TRP A 206 -26.37 -16.84 0.74
C TRP A 206 -25.40 -16.13 -0.19
N ILE A 207 -25.01 -16.77 -1.30
CA ILE A 207 -24.12 -16.17 -2.31
C ILE A 207 -24.92 -15.37 -3.35
N GLY A 208 -26.18 -15.69 -3.55
CA GLY A 208 -27.05 -15.02 -4.51
C GLY A 208 -27.55 -13.62 -4.08
N GLY A 209 -27.53 -13.31 -2.77
CA GLY A 209 -28.03 -12.04 -2.23
C GLY A 209 -27.02 -10.90 -2.22
N LEU A 210 -25.73 -11.23 -2.14
CA LEU A 210 -24.64 -10.27 -2.28
C LEU A 210 -24.03 -10.45 -3.69
N GLY A 211 -24.72 -9.98 -4.71
CA GLY A 211 -24.22 -10.02 -6.08
C GLY A 211 -22.77 -9.49 -6.17
N ALA A 212 -22.00 -9.95 -7.15
CA ALA A 212 -20.60 -9.58 -7.38
C ALA A 212 -20.33 -8.07 -7.21
N LYS A 213 -21.31 -7.22 -7.49
CA LYS A 213 -21.28 -5.77 -7.25
C LYS A 213 -21.28 -5.38 -5.76
N GLY A 214 -21.93 -6.13 -4.88
CA GLY A 214 -21.96 -5.85 -3.43
C GLY A 214 -20.62 -6.18 -2.77
N ILE A 215 -20.02 -7.31 -3.13
CA ILE A 215 -18.67 -7.71 -2.67
C ILE A 215 -17.64 -6.70 -3.16
N GLN A 216 -17.75 -6.25 -4.39
CA GLN A 216 -16.86 -5.27 -5.00
C GLN A 216 -16.92 -3.92 -4.26
N ARG A 217 -18.11 -3.38 -3.99
CA ARG A 217 -18.29 -2.14 -3.22
C ARG A 217 -17.74 -2.24 -1.80
N SER A 218 -17.90 -3.40 -1.15
CA SER A 218 -17.34 -3.63 0.19
C SER A 218 -15.82 -3.61 0.19
N ILE A 219 -15.19 -4.20 -0.82
CA ILE A 219 -13.72 -4.19 -0.98
C ILE A 219 -13.21 -2.77 -1.24
N GLU A 220 -13.92 -1.99 -2.04
CA GLU A 220 -13.59 -0.59 -2.34
C GLU A 220 -13.68 0.29 -1.09
N ALA A 221 -14.77 0.17 -0.34
CA ALA A 221 -14.95 0.93 0.90
C ALA A 221 -13.85 0.59 1.92
N ILE A 222 -13.53 -0.70 2.09
CA ILE A 222 -12.45 -1.15 2.98
C ILE A 222 -11.09 -0.66 2.47
N ALA A 223 -10.83 -0.71 1.17
CA ALA A 223 -9.58 -0.25 0.58
C ALA A 223 -9.41 1.26 0.77
N SER A 224 -10.46 2.05 0.50
CA SER A 224 -10.44 3.50 0.66
C SER A 224 -10.17 3.92 2.11
N THR A 225 -10.95 3.39 3.07
CA THR A 225 -10.79 3.72 4.50
C THR A 225 -9.42 3.33 5.03
N LYS A 226 -8.94 2.12 4.71
CA LYS A 226 -7.61 1.67 5.12
C LYS A 226 -6.48 2.48 4.50
N THR A 227 -6.67 2.97 3.27
CA THR A 227 -5.68 3.81 2.61
C THR A 227 -5.54 5.15 3.30
N GLN A 228 -6.65 5.80 3.63
CA GLN A 228 -6.62 7.07 4.36
C GLN A 228 -5.90 6.92 5.71
N ASP A 229 -6.20 5.86 6.47
CA ASP A 229 -5.52 5.55 7.72
C ASP A 229 -4.01 5.31 7.53
N GLN A 230 -3.63 4.59 6.47
CA GLN A 230 -2.23 4.30 6.19
C GLN A 230 -1.46 5.53 5.72
N LEU A 231 -2.07 6.37 4.90
CA LEU A 231 -1.48 7.64 4.47
C LEU A 231 -1.29 8.58 5.67
N GLY A 232 -2.26 8.66 6.58
CA GLY A 232 -2.15 9.40 7.84
C GLY A 232 -0.95 8.93 8.67
N LYS A 233 -0.84 7.62 8.93
CA LYS A 233 0.28 7.01 9.67
C LYS A 233 1.63 7.19 8.97
N SER A 234 1.65 7.14 7.64
CA SER A 234 2.86 7.39 6.86
C SER A 234 3.36 8.82 7.01
N ARG A 235 2.46 9.80 6.96
CA ARG A 235 2.76 11.22 7.18
C ARG A 235 3.26 11.46 8.59
N GLU A 236 2.58 10.91 9.58
CA GLU A 236 2.96 11.02 11.00
C GLU A 236 4.34 10.40 11.26
N GLY A 237 4.62 9.21 10.69
CA GLY A 237 5.94 8.59 10.75
C GLY A 237 7.03 9.44 10.11
N MET A 238 6.77 10.07 8.96
CA MET A 238 7.68 11.01 8.33
C MET A 238 7.93 12.24 9.20
N SER A 239 6.89 12.79 9.82
CA SER A 239 7.01 13.97 10.70
C SER A 239 7.89 13.67 11.92
N ILE A 240 7.78 12.48 12.52
CA ILE A 240 8.65 12.05 13.62
C ILE A 240 10.12 11.99 13.18
N ILE A 241 10.40 11.45 12.00
CA ILE A 241 11.76 11.36 11.49
C ILE A 241 12.33 12.75 11.20
N LEU A 242 11.53 13.61 10.57
CA LEU A 242 11.91 14.99 10.28
C LEU A 242 12.24 15.77 11.54
N GLU A 243 11.42 15.62 12.60
CA GLU A 243 11.68 16.24 13.87
C GLU A 243 12.95 15.72 14.54
N ARG A 244 13.21 14.40 14.48
CA ARG A 244 14.46 13.81 14.97
C ARG A 244 15.67 14.31 14.20
N LEU A 245 15.57 14.40 12.85
CA LEU A 245 16.64 14.96 12.02
C LEU A 245 16.91 16.43 12.38
N ARG A 246 15.86 17.21 12.72
CA ARG A 246 16.00 18.59 13.18
C ARG A 246 16.72 18.68 14.53
N GLN A 247 16.39 17.78 15.47
CA GLN A 247 16.93 17.82 16.85
C GLN A 247 18.33 17.24 16.94
N THR A 248 18.61 16.12 16.30
CA THR A 248 19.85 15.34 16.49
C THR A 248 20.74 15.27 15.25
N GLY A 249 20.26 15.80 14.12
CA GLY A 249 20.94 15.71 12.84
C GLY A 249 21.04 14.28 12.31
N ILE A 250 21.75 14.11 11.22
CA ILE A 250 21.96 12.80 10.56
C ILE A 250 22.70 11.82 11.49
N ILE A 251 23.74 12.30 12.19
CA ILE A 251 24.57 11.47 13.06
C ILE A 251 23.75 10.85 14.18
N GLY A 252 22.87 11.64 14.83
CA GLY A 252 22.02 11.14 15.90
C GLY A 252 21.01 10.10 15.43
N VAL A 253 20.47 10.28 14.22
CA VAL A 253 19.53 9.30 13.61
C VAL A 253 20.24 8.00 13.24
N LEU A 254 21.46 8.07 12.68
CA LEU A 254 22.26 6.90 12.35
C LEU A 254 22.71 6.14 13.62
N GLU A 255 23.04 6.85 14.69
CA GLU A 255 23.38 6.25 15.98
C GLU A 255 22.16 5.52 16.59
N LEU A 256 20.98 6.09 16.52
CA LEU A 256 19.75 5.39 16.92
C LEU A 256 19.51 4.10 16.13
N ARG A 257 19.81 4.12 14.82
CA ARG A 257 19.74 2.93 13.98
C ARG A 257 20.77 1.88 14.43
N ARG A 258 22.02 2.29 14.67
CA ARG A 258 23.10 1.40 15.12
C ARG A 258 22.71 0.68 16.40
N ARG A 259 22.28 1.42 17.44
CA ARG A 259 21.82 0.85 18.72
C ARG A 259 20.63 -0.11 18.56
N ALA A 260 19.68 0.20 17.66
CA ALA A 260 18.58 -0.68 17.37
C ALA A 260 19.00 -2.00 16.71
N MET A 261 20.07 -2.01 15.95
CA MET A 261 20.64 -3.22 15.35
C MET A 261 21.42 -4.04 16.37
N GLU A 262 22.20 -3.39 17.24
CA GLU A 262 22.96 -4.04 18.33
C GLU A 262 22.02 -4.70 19.35
N GLY A 263 20.97 -4.03 19.80
CA GLY A 263 20.00 -4.62 20.73
C GLY A 263 19.18 -5.78 20.14
N LYS A 264 19.16 -5.95 18.82
CA LYS A 264 18.59 -7.16 18.19
C LYS A 264 19.58 -8.33 18.19
N LEU A 265 20.86 -8.07 18.16
CA LEU A 265 21.93 -9.09 18.24
C LEU A 265 22.07 -9.67 19.65
N GLU A 266 21.81 -8.88 20.68
CA GLU A 266 21.81 -9.34 22.08
C GLU A 266 20.56 -10.15 22.47
N ALA A 267 19.50 -10.08 21.68
CA ALA A 267 18.22 -10.77 21.91
C ALA A 267 18.07 -12.10 21.11
N LEU A 268 19.08 -12.47 20.31
CA LEU A 268 19.22 -13.73 19.60
C LEU A 268 20.20 -14.67 20.30
#